data_f043ee1e2e9d6787b9e1504e3b495d25
#
_entry.id   f043ee1e2e9d6787b9e1504e3b495d25
#
_cell.length_a   1.000
_cell.length_b   1.000
_cell.length_c   1.000
_cell.angle_alpha   90.00
_cell.angle_beta   90.00
_cell.angle_gamma   90.00
#
_symmetry.space_group_name_H-M   'P 1'
#
loop_
_entity.id
_entity.type
_entity.pdbx_description
1 polymer ?
#
loop_
_entity_poly.entity_id
_entity_poly.type
_entity_poly.pdbx_seq_one_letter_code
_entity_poly.pdbx_strand_id
1 'polypeptide(L)'
;MILLSGGTGTPKLIQGLVQIIPQEEITVIVNTADDLWVSGNPVSPDLDTVLYTLAGIIDDSKWWGIKDDTFRTHEHLKSIGHDEGMLLGDLDRGTHILRGELIRNGMSLTAAISEMRARFGISATVLPMSNSSVSTIVETPDETLGFQKFWVELKGRPEVLDIRFDGIDEAKPTPEVINALESGETIVIGPSNPITSIGPILALEGIKEVLKKAHVIAISPIVGNEPVSGPAGKFMRALGLEVSSRGVLDCYKDFLDLFIHDIRDGYEIEDKTCRVIKADTMMTTFERAKAFAELVYEVSHN
;
A
#
# COMPACT_ATOMS: atom_id res chain seq x y z
N MET A 1 -7.03 11.96 10.13
CA MET A 1 -7.05 11.57 8.69
C MET A 1 -6.70 10.09 8.56
N ILE A 2 -7.46 9.34 7.75
CA ILE A 2 -7.24 7.91 7.52
C ILE A 2 -6.72 7.69 6.11
N LEU A 3 -5.66 6.90 5.96
CA LEU A 3 -5.05 6.56 4.67
C LEU A 3 -5.24 5.07 4.39
N LEU A 4 -5.73 4.70 3.20
CA LEU A 4 -5.61 3.33 2.69
C LEU A 4 -4.31 3.24 1.88
N SER A 5 -3.45 2.32 2.26
CA SER A 5 -2.07 2.26 1.77
C SER A 5 -1.66 0.86 1.34
N GLY A 6 -0.82 0.83 0.35
CA GLY A 6 0.02 -0.26 -0.07
C GLY A 6 1.11 0.27 -1.00
N GLY A 7 2.07 -0.54 -1.33
CA GLY A 7 3.14 -0.18 -2.25
C GLY A 7 3.93 1.06 -1.86
N THR A 8 4.38 1.82 -2.86
CA THR A 8 5.29 2.96 -2.67
C THR A 8 4.62 4.33 -2.80
N GLY A 9 3.45 4.41 -3.43
CA GLY A 9 2.78 5.68 -3.73
C GLY A 9 2.28 6.40 -2.49
N THR A 10 1.50 5.71 -1.66
CA THR A 10 0.97 6.27 -0.40
C THR A 10 2.07 6.61 0.61
N PRO A 11 3.13 5.82 0.82
CA PRO A 11 4.25 6.21 1.66
C PRO A 11 4.90 7.55 1.28
N LYS A 12 4.98 7.90 -0.02
CA LYS A 12 5.44 9.23 -0.46
C LYS A 12 4.52 10.35 0.02
N LEU A 13 3.20 10.12 -0.03
CA LEU A 13 2.22 11.07 0.52
C LEU A 13 2.36 11.18 2.05
N ILE A 14 2.55 10.06 2.76
CA ILE A 14 2.79 10.04 4.19
C ILE A 14 4.03 10.87 4.55
N GLN A 15 5.12 10.73 3.81
CA GLN A 15 6.34 11.53 4.00
C GLN A 15 6.07 13.04 3.90
N GLY A 16 5.16 13.45 3.02
CA GLY A 16 4.70 14.83 2.93
C GLY A 16 3.80 15.23 4.11
N LEU A 17 2.82 14.39 4.47
CA LEU A 17 1.85 14.67 5.52
C LEU A 17 2.49 14.89 6.90
N VAL A 18 3.48 14.08 7.27
CA VAL A 18 4.18 14.24 8.56
C VAL A 18 4.96 15.56 8.69
N GLN A 19 5.08 16.34 7.61
CA GLN A 19 5.68 17.68 7.62
C GLN A 19 4.67 18.79 7.93
N ILE A 20 3.37 18.49 7.86
CA ILE A 20 2.31 19.49 7.95
C ILE A 20 1.31 19.20 9.07
N ILE A 21 1.18 17.93 9.48
CA ILE A 21 0.31 17.54 10.61
C ILE A 21 1.07 16.63 11.57
N PRO A 22 0.70 16.62 12.86
CA PRO A 22 1.23 15.68 13.84
C PRO A 22 0.97 14.23 13.42
N GLN A 23 1.92 13.33 13.67
CA GLN A 23 1.75 11.91 13.32
C GLN A 23 0.55 11.28 14.02
N GLU A 24 0.21 11.74 15.23
CA GLU A 24 -0.95 11.27 16.03
C GLU A 24 -2.29 11.45 15.29
N GLU A 25 -2.36 12.37 14.34
CA GLU A 25 -3.55 12.62 13.53
C GLU A 25 -3.63 11.73 12.28
N ILE A 26 -2.64 10.86 12.09
CA ILE A 26 -2.55 9.96 10.93
C ILE A 26 -2.85 8.53 11.35
N THR A 27 -3.83 7.92 10.69
CA THR A 27 -4.09 6.48 10.73
C THR A 27 -3.85 5.89 9.36
N VAL A 28 -3.06 4.83 9.27
CA VAL A 28 -2.77 4.15 7.99
C VAL A 28 -3.26 2.71 8.06
N ILE A 29 -4.21 2.34 7.20
CA ILE A 29 -4.66 0.97 6.99
C ILE A 29 -3.89 0.42 5.80
N VAL A 30 -3.16 -0.67 6.02
CA VAL A 30 -2.15 -1.17 5.09
C VAL A 30 -2.52 -2.53 4.55
N ASN A 31 -2.33 -2.71 3.25
CA ASN A 31 -2.44 -4.00 2.58
C ASN A 31 -1.46 -5.04 3.16
N THR A 32 -1.95 -6.26 3.33
CA THR A 32 -1.15 -7.43 3.77
C THR A 32 -1.29 -8.63 2.81
N ALA A 33 -1.92 -8.44 1.65
CA ALA A 33 -2.11 -9.52 0.69
C ALA A 33 -0.83 -9.88 -0.10
N ASP A 34 0.22 -9.08 0.06
CA ASP A 34 1.52 -9.31 -0.55
C ASP A 34 2.57 -9.82 0.47
N ASP A 35 2.11 -10.12 1.71
CA ASP A 35 2.93 -10.67 2.78
C ASP A 35 3.39 -12.10 2.46
N LEU A 36 4.60 -12.43 2.90
CA LEU A 36 5.16 -13.76 2.66
C LEU A 36 6.10 -14.18 3.81
N TRP A 37 6.45 -15.46 3.82
CA TRP A 37 7.46 -15.99 4.74
C TRP A 37 8.77 -16.19 4.02
N VAL A 38 9.85 -15.59 4.54
CA VAL A 38 11.19 -15.74 4.02
C VAL A 38 12.12 -16.17 5.15
N SER A 39 12.85 -17.27 4.95
CA SER A 39 13.80 -17.82 5.94
C SER A 39 13.21 -17.92 7.36
N GLY A 40 11.94 -18.33 7.44
CA GLY A 40 11.23 -18.55 8.72
C GLY A 40 10.71 -17.30 9.43
N ASN A 41 10.73 -16.13 8.77
CA ASN A 41 10.20 -14.89 9.31
C ASN A 41 9.16 -14.27 8.36
N PRO A 42 8.11 -13.62 8.92
CA PRO A 42 7.11 -12.92 8.11
C PRO A 42 7.68 -11.60 7.58
N VAL A 43 7.60 -11.42 6.29
CA VAL A 43 7.95 -10.19 5.56
C VAL A 43 6.65 -9.54 5.10
N SER A 44 6.43 -8.28 5.45
CA SER A 44 5.22 -7.52 5.11
C SER A 44 5.63 -6.24 4.38
N PRO A 45 5.89 -6.31 3.07
CA PRO A 45 6.57 -5.23 2.35
C PRO A 45 5.86 -3.87 2.45
N ASP A 46 4.53 -3.86 2.39
CA ASP A 46 3.75 -2.63 2.46
C ASP A 46 3.75 -2.05 3.87
N LEU A 47 3.57 -2.90 4.90
CA LEU A 47 3.66 -2.49 6.31
C LEU A 47 5.05 -1.96 6.65
N ASP A 48 6.11 -2.65 6.20
CA ASP A 48 7.50 -2.26 6.45
C ASP A 48 7.80 -0.90 5.81
N THR A 49 7.37 -0.69 4.58
CA THR A 49 7.54 0.59 3.89
C THR A 49 6.83 1.73 4.64
N VAL A 50 5.61 1.51 5.14
CA VAL A 50 4.88 2.51 5.94
C VAL A 50 5.59 2.77 7.27
N LEU A 51 5.98 1.73 8.01
CA LEU A 51 6.69 1.87 9.29
C LEU A 51 8.02 2.61 9.11
N TYR A 52 8.81 2.25 8.09
CA TYR A 52 10.10 2.90 7.84
C TYR A 52 9.94 4.35 7.39
N THR A 53 8.88 4.66 6.63
CA THR A 53 8.56 6.03 6.22
C THR A 53 8.21 6.88 7.43
N LEU A 54 7.32 6.40 8.31
CA LEU A 54 6.91 7.12 9.54
C LEU A 54 8.06 7.27 10.53
N ALA A 55 8.95 6.27 10.61
CA ALA A 55 10.16 6.33 11.44
C ALA A 55 11.29 7.19 10.83
N GLY A 56 11.16 7.65 9.59
CA GLY A 56 12.18 8.44 8.89
C GLY A 56 13.44 7.68 8.51
N ILE A 57 13.35 6.35 8.41
CA ILE A 57 14.48 5.45 8.10
C ILE A 57 14.37 4.73 6.75
N ILE A 58 13.31 4.99 5.97
CA ILE A 58 13.12 4.39 4.65
C ILE A 58 14.29 4.75 3.71
N ASP A 59 14.71 3.80 2.86
CA ASP A 59 15.57 4.11 1.71
C ASP A 59 14.70 4.74 0.60
N ASP A 60 14.62 6.05 0.59
CA ASP A 60 13.79 6.84 -0.34
C ASP A 60 14.32 6.83 -1.78
N SER A 61 15.52 6.32 -2.02
CA SER A 61 16.04 6.10 -3.37
C SER A 61 15.38 4.90 -4.07
N LYS A 62 14.96 3.90 -3.31
CA LYS A 62 14.33 2.65 -3.77
C LYS A 62 12.86 2.54 -3.36
N TRP A 63 12.47 3.23 -2.28
CA TRP A 63 11.16 3.12 -1.62
C TRP A 63 10.86 1.71 -1.07
N TRP A 64 11.90 1.04 -0.61
CA TRP A 64 11.83 -0.20 0.16
C TRP A 64 13.09 -0.39 0.99
N GLY A 65 12.96 -1.12 2.10
CA GLY A 65 14.07 -1.38 3.01
C GLY A 65 14.53 -0.15 3.81
N ILE A 66 15.56 -0.33 4.61
CA ILE A 66 16.11 0.69 5.50
C ILE A 66 17.28 1.40 4.81
N LYS A 67 17.40 2.71 5.01
CA LYS A 67 18.49 3.51 4.47
C LYS A 67 19.85 3.04 5.01
N ASP A 68 20.83 3.01 4.11
CA ASP A 68 22.22 2.60 4.42
C ASP A 68 22.34 1.15 4.95
N ASP A 69 21.32 0.29 4.68
CA ASP A 69 21.36 -1.12 5.06
C ASP A 69 22.38 -1.92 4.23
N THR A 70 22.86 -3.03 4.80
CA THR A 70 23.77 -3.98 4.15
C THR A 70 23.04 -5.28 3.81
N PHE A 71 23.66 -6.12 2.95
CA PHE A 71 23.06 -7.37 2.46
C PHE A 71 23.94 -8.60 2.73
N ARG A 72 24.77 -8.53 3.77
CA ARG A 72 25.75 -9.59 4.09
C ARG A 72 25.12 -10.93 4.37
N THR A 73 24.01 -10.93 5.11
CA THR A 73 23.25 -12.16 5.42
C THR A 73 22.66 -12.77 4.16
N HIS A 74 22.07 -11.96 3.30
CA HIS A 74 21.53 -12.41 2.00
C HIS A 74 22.63 -13.02 1.12
N GLU A 75 23.75 -12.32 0.97
CA GLU A 75 24.90 -12.78 0.19
C GLU A 75 25.48 -14.06 0.76
N HIS A 76 25.58 -14.18 2.08
CA HIS A 76 26.07 -15.39 2.73
C HIS A 76 25.13 -16.57 2.50
N LEU A 77 23.81 -16.42 2.71
CA LEU A 77 22.81 -17.46 2.43
C LEU A 77 22.91 -17.94 0.99
N LYS A 78 22.99 -17.02 0.04
CA LYS A 78 23.14 -17.34 -1.39
C LYS A 78 24.45 -18.11 -1.67
N SER A 79 25.57 -17.75 -1.00
CA SER A 79 26.85 -18.41 -1.18
C SER A 79 26.87 -19.88 -0.71
N ILE A 80 25.99 -20.22 0.24
CA ILE A 80 25.80 -21.60 0.74
C ILE A 80 24.63 -22.33 0.08
N GLY A 81 24.09 -21.78 -1.02
CA GLY A 81 23.06 -22.42 -1.85
C GLY A 81 21.62 -22.17 -1.42
N HIS A 82 21.36 -21.22 -0.51
CA HIS A 82 20.01 -20.81 -0.11
C HIS A 82 19.64 -19.47 -0.76
N ASP A 83 18.90 -19.53 -1.87
CA ASP A 83 18.35 -18.33 -2.55
C ASP A 83 16.97 -18.00 -1.97
N GLU A 84 16.82 -16.80 -1.44
CA GLU A 84 15.57 -16.35 -0.80
C GLU A 84 14.56 -15.76 -1.79
N GLY A 85 14.92 -15.67 -3.07
CA GLY A 85 14.04 -15.11 -4.11
C GLY A 85 13.84 -13.60 -4.06
N MET A 86 14.23 -12.95 -2.96
CA MET A 86 14.16 -11.49 -2.82
C MET A 86 15.37 -10.96 -2.04
N LEU A 87 15.72 -9.70 -2.30
CA LEU A 87 16.82 -9.03 -1.64
C LEU A 87 16.35 -8.45 -0.30
N LEU A 88 16.87 -8.97 0.82
CA LEU A 88 16.57 -8.50 2.17
C LEU A 88 17.82 -7.92 2.84
N GLY A 89 17.70 -6.72 3.36
CA GLY A 89 18.75 -6.05 4.11
C GLY A 89 18.97 -6.64 5.50
N ASP A 90 20.11 -6.39 6.10
CA ASP A 90 20.45 -6.92 7.43
C ASP A 90 19.64 -6.25 8.54
N LEU A 91 19.42 -4.92 8.47
CA LEU A 91 18.55 -4.17 9.39
C LEU A 91 17.07 -4.50 9.14
N ASP A 92 16.66 -4.58 7.88
CA ASP A 92 15.32 -4.99 7.46
C ASP A 92 14.95 -6.37 8.04
N ARG A 93 15.90 -7.33 7.99
CA ARG A 93 15.76 -8.63 8.67
C ARG A 93 15.51 -8.51 10.16
N GLY A 94 16.12 -7.54 10.84
CA GLY A 94 15.87 -7.30 12.25
C GLY A 94 14.39 -7.02 12.53
N THR A 95 13.74 -6.26 11.67
CA THR A 95 12.29 -6.00 11.69
C THR A 95 11.49 -7.29 11.53
N HIS A 96 11.85 -8.12 10.54
CA HIS A 96 11.16 -9.39 10.26
C HIS A 96 11.33 -10.40 11.40
N ILE A 97 12.52 -10.49 11.99
CA ILE A 97 12.81 -11.35 13.14
C ILE A 97 11.95 -10.93 14.34
N LEU A 98 11.93 -9.63 14.66
CA LEU A 98 11.10 -9.10 15.75
C LEU A 98 9.61 -9.39 15.54
N ARG A 99 9.08 -9.08 14.35
CA ARG A 99 7.68 -9.40 14.00
C ARG A 99 7.40 -10.90 14.15
N GLY A 100 8.28 -11.75 13.63
CA GLY A 100 8.16 -13.19 13.72
C GLY A 100 8.18 -13.70 15.16
N GLU A 101 9.02 -13.13 16.02
CA GLU A 101 9.06 -13.45 17.45
C GLU A 101 7.74 -13.08 18.15
N LEU A 102 7.23 -11.87 17.94
CA LEU A 102 5.98 -11.40 18.52
C LEU A 102 4.80 -12.31 18.12
N ILE A 103 4.71 -12.67 16.82
CA ILE A 103 3.65 -13.56 16.31
C ILE A 103 3.80 -14.99 16.89
N ARG A 104 5.01 -15.54 16.94
CA ARG A 104 5.25 -16.87 17.53
C ARG A 104 4.94 -16.90 19.02
N ASN A 105 5.04 -15.76 19.72
CA ASN A 105 4.65 -15.61 21.11
C ASN A 105 3.13 -15.38 21.29
N GLY A 106 2.33 -15.52 20.22
CA GLY A 106 0.87 -15.50 20.27
C GLY A 106 0.23 -14.13 20.03
N MET A 107 0.98 -13.11 19.66
CA MET A 107 0.39 -11.83 19.26
C MET A 107 -0.28 -11.93 17.91
N SER A 108 -1.41 -11.24 17.72
CA SER A 108 -1.96 -10.97 16.40
C SER A 108 -1.04 -10.05 15.60
N LEU A 109 -1.18 -10.00 14.28
CA LEU A 109 -0.41 -9.09 13.45
C LEU A 109 -0.64 -7.63 13.87
N THR A 110 -1.89 -7.24 14.14
CA THR A 110 -2.24 -5.89 14.65
C THR A 110 -1.49 -5.56 15.94
N ALA A 111 -1.46 -6.48 16.90
CA ALA A 111 -0.74 -6.27 18.16
C ALA A 111 0.78 -6.20 17.96
N ALA A 112 1.34 -7.04 17.09
CA ALA A 112 2.75 -7.02 16.75
C ALA A 112 3.15 -5.69 16.07
N ILE A 113 2.36 -5.21 15.12
CA ILE A 113 2.60 -3.91 14.46
C ILE A 113 2.48 -2.74 15.46
N SER A 114 1.51 -2.79 16.39
CA SER A 114 1.40 -1.77 17.44
C SER A 114 2.63 -1.72 18.34
N GLU A 115 3.17 -2.87 18.73
CA GLU A 115 4.42 -2.97 19.52
C GLU A 115 5.63 -2.46 18.73
N MET A 116 5.75 -2.87 17.46
CA MET A 116 6.85 -2.44 16.59
C MET A 116 6.81 -0.93 16.33
N ARG A 117 5.62 -0.38 16.10
CA ARG A 117 5.38 1.06 15.96
C ARG A 117 5.93 1.84 17.16
N ALA A 118 5.60 1.38 18.37
CA ALA A 118 6.09 2.00 19.60
C ALA A 118 7.62 1.96 19.72
N ARG A 119 8.25 0.83 19.33
CA ARG A 119 9.72 0.67 19.34
C ARG A 119 10.42 1.54 18.30
N PHE A 120 9.78 1.81 17.16
CA PHE A 120 10.27 2.74 16.15
C PHE A 120 10.01 4.21 16.50
N GLY A 121 9.34 4.51 17.62
CA GLY A 121 9.01 5.88 18.03
C GLY A 121 7.95 6.55 17.15
N ILE A 122 7.09 5.76 16.52
CA ILE A 122 6.04 6.24 15.63
C ILE A 122 4.79 6.54 16.46
N SER A 123 4.25 7.75 16.35
CA SER A 123 3.01 8.15 17.01
C SER A 123 1.76 7.88 16.15
N ALA A 124 1.89 7.86 14.83
CA ALA A 124 0.80 7.53 13.90
C ALA A 124 0.24 6.13 14.17
N THR A 125 -1.04 5.92 13.94
CA THR A 125 -1.65 4.59 14.03
C THR A 125 -1.42 3.83 12.71
N VAL A 126 -0.86 2.62 12.79
CA VAL A 126 -0.64 1.74 11.64
C VAL A 126 -1.40 0.43 11.88
N LEU A 127 -2.31 0.10 10.99
CA LEU A 127 -3.20 -1.06 11.09
C LEU A 127 -3.01 -1.95 9.86
N PRO A 128 -2.68 -3.24 10.02
CA PRO A 128 -2.85 -4.20 8.95
C PRO A 128 -4.33 -4.31 8.60
N MET A 129 -4.66 -4.49 7.33
CA MET A 129 -6.06 -4.60 6.87
C MET A 129 -6.82 -5.73 7.57
N SER A 130 -6.13 -6.81 7.91
CA SER A 130 -6.66 -8.00 8.59
C SER A 130 -5.58 -8.70 9.40
N ASN A 131 -5.99 -9.52 10.37
CA ASN A 131 -5.12 -10.49 11.04
C ASN A 131 -5.10 -11.86 10.35
N SER A 132 -5.97 -12.07 9.37
CA SER A 132 -6.02 -13.29 8.56
C SER A 132 -5.01 -13.21 7.42
N SER A 133 -4.48 -14.35 7.03
CA SER A 133 -3.61 -14.43 5.85
C SER A 133 -4.46 -14.28 4.59
N VAL A 134 -4.09 -13.32 3.76
CA VAL A 134 -4.61 -13.14 2.40
C VAL A 134 -3.42 -13.12 1.46
N SER A 135 -3.55 -13.70 0.28
CA SER A 135 -2.44 -13.71 -0.68
C SER A 135 -2.92 -13.30 -2.07
N THR A 136 -2.25 -12.29 -2.64
CA THR A 136 -2.45 -11.92 -4.04
C THR A 136 -1.89 -12.99 -4.96
N ILE A 137 -2.75 -13.58 -5.76
CA ILE A 137 -2.43 -14.63 -6.73
C ILE A 137 -2.59 -14.07 -8.14
N VAL A 138 -1.58 -14.30 -8.96
CA VAL A 138 -1.52 -13.88 -10.36
C VAL A 138 -1.64 -15.11 -11.25
N GLU A 139 -2.70 -15.17 -12.04
CA GLU A 139 -2.89 -16.22 -13.04
C GLU A 139 -2.16 -15.85 -14.32
N THR A 140 -1.31 -16.75 -14.80
CA THR A 140 -0.56 -16.59 -16.06
C THR A 140 -0.86 -17.74 -17.02
N PRO A 141 -0.52 -17.66 -18.31
CA PRO A 141 -0.73 -18.77 -19.24
C PRO A 141 -0.02 -20.08 -18.86
N ASP A 142 1.10 -19.97 -18.15
CA ASP A 142 1.96 -21.11 -17.85
C ASP A 142 1.76 -21.66 -16.43
N GLU A 143 1.54 -20.78 -15.45
CA GLU A 143 1.44 -21.16 -14.04
C GLU A 143 0.69 -20.11 -13.19
N THR A 144 0.21 -20.52 -12.03
CA THR A 144 -0.34 -19.65 -10.99
C THR A 144 0.78 -19.20 -10.05
N LEU A 145 0.92 -17.89 -9.85
CA LEU A 145 2.03 -17.28 -9.12
C LEU A 145 1.54 -16.48 -7.91
N GLY A 146 2.27 -16.54 -6.80
CA GLY A 146 2.17 -15.50 -5.78
C GLY A 146 2.76 -14.17 -6.28
N PHE A 147 2.23 -13.05 -5.79
CA PHE A 147 2.62 -11.70 -6.24
C PHE A 147 4.13 -11.46 -6.20
N GLN A 148 4.80 -11.84 -5.10
CA GLN A 148 6.23 -11.59 -4.96
C GLN A 148 7.07 -12.39 -5.97
N LYS A 149 6.70 -13.64 -6.25
CA LYS A 149 7.35 -14.43 -7.31
C LYS A 149 7.16 -13.77 -8.68
N PHE A 150 5.92 -13.35 -8.99
CA PHE A 150 5.62 -12.63 -10.22
C PHE A 150 6.43 -11.34 -10.35
N TRP A 151 6.40 -10.50 -9.31
CA TRP A 151 6.94 -9.15 -9.40
C TRP A 151 8.46 -9.10 -9.17
N VAL A 152 8.97 -9.75 -8.11
CA VAL A 152 10.39 -9.67 -7.72
C VAL A 152 11.25 -10.63 -8.52
N GLU A 153 10.92 -11.93 -8.52
CA GLU A 153 11.75 -12.93 -9.20
C GLU A 153 11.62 -12.85 -10.72
N LEU A 154 10.38 -12.82 -11.23
CA LEU A 154 10.10 -12.81 -12.67
C LEU A 154 10.03 -11.39 -13.26
N LYS A 155 10.21 -10.34 -12.41
CA LYS A 155 10.23 -8.91 -12.81
C LYS A 155 8.97 -8.48 -13.58
N GLY A 156 7.82 -9.06 -13.21
CA GLY A 156 6.54 -8.78 -13.84
C GLY A 156 6.49 -9.13 -15.34
N ARG A 157 7.36 -10.00 -15.86
CA ARG A 157 7.42 -10.34 -17.29
C ARG A 157 6.25 -11.17 -17.79
N PRO A 158 5.77 -12.21 -17.07
CA PRO A 158 4.68 -13.02 -17.55
C PRO A 158 3.45 -12.20 -17.94
N GLU A 159 2.71 -12.68 -18.91
CA GLU A 159 1.36 -12.18 -19.20
C GLU A 159 0.46 -12.48 -18.01
N VAL A 160 -0.45 -11.56 -17.68
CA VAL A 160 -1.42 -11.72 -16.62
C VAL A 160 -2.78 -11.99 -17.24
N LEU A 161 -3.39 -13.08 -16.87
CA LEU A 161 -4.74 -13.46 -17.31
C LEU A 161 -5.80 -13.01 -16.31
N ASP A 162 -5.52 -13.17 -15.00
CA ASP A 162 -6.44 -12.80 -13.94
C ASP A 162 -5.69 -12.58 -12.61
N ILE A 163 -6.35 -11.95 -11.65
CA ILE A 163 -5.86 -11.72 -10.29
C ILE A 163 -6.97 -12.10 -9.30
N ARG A 164 -6.60 -12.85 -8.27
CA ARG A 164 -7.50 -13.19 -7.16
C ARG A 164 -6.78 -13.07 -5.81
N PHE A 165 -7.56 -13.02 -4.76
CA PHE A 165 -7.05 -12.92 -3.38
C PHE A 165 -7.42 -14.20 -2.62
N ASP A 166 -6.46 -15.10 -2.47
CA ASP A 166 -6.65 -16.33 -1.70
C ASP A 166 -6.83 -16.00 -0.22
N GLY A 167 -7.82 -16.64 0.42
CA GLY A 167 -8.15 -16.42 1.83
C GLY A 167 -9.03 -15.20 2.10
N ILE A 168 -9.44 -14.43 1.08
CA ILE A 168 -10.21 -13.20 1.26
C ILE A 168 -11.61 -13.47 1.82
N ASP A 169 -12.25 -14.58 1.45
CA ASP A 169 -13.61 -14.92 1.88
C ASP A 169 -13.69 -15.23 3.38
N GLU A 170 -12.61 -15.71 3.98
CA GLU A 170 -12.50 -15.97 5.42
C GLU A 170 -11.88 -14.79 6.19
N ALA A 171 -11.23 -13.88 5.49
CA ALA A 171 -10.58 -12.72 6.10
C ALA A 171 -11.60 -11.66 6.51
N LYS A 172 -11.37 -11.07 7.68
CA LYS A 172 -12.18 -9.96 8.18
C LYS A 172 -11.30 -8.77 8.52
N PRO A 173 -11.77 -7.54 8.29
CA PRO A 173 -11.10 -6.38 8.84
C PRO A 173 -11.07 -6.48 10.36
N THR A 174 -10.01 -5.97 10.99
CA THR A 174 -9.96 -5.97 12.45
C THR A 174 -10.96 -4.94 13.03
N PRO A 175 -11.39 -5.09 14.30
CA PRO A 175 -12.22 -4.08 14.95
C PRO A 175 -11.60 -2.68 14.91
N GLU A 176 -10.27 -2.60 15.02
CA GLU A 176 -9.52 -1.35 14.96
C GLU A 176 -9.64 -0.68 13.58
N VAL A 177 -9.62 -1.48 12.50
CA VAL A 177 -9.82 -0.99 11.12
C VAL A 177 -11.24 -0.44 10.96
N ILE A 178 -12.25 -1.18 11.39
CA ILE A 178 -13.66 -0.74 11.29
C ILE A 178 -13.88 0.53 12.13
N ASN A 179 -13.40 0.57 13.37
CA ASN A 179 -13.51 1.74 14.25
C ASN A 179 -12.83 2.97 13.63
N ALA A 180 -11.67 2.80 13.01
CA ALA A 180 -11.00 3.89 12.31
C ALA A 180 -11.85 4.40 11.15
N LEU A 181 -12.33 3.52 10.27
CA LEU A 181 -13.14 3.90 9.11
C LEU A 181 -14.49 4.53 9.49
N GLU A 182 -15.06 4.18 10.64
CA GLU A 182 -16.33 4.73 11.16
C GLU A 182 -16.13 5.98 12.05
N SER A 183 -14.90 6.46 12.24
CA SER A 183 -14.59 7.59 13.13
C SER A 183 -15.18 8.93 12.66
N GLY A 184 -15.59 9.03 11.41
CA GLY A 184 -16.05 10.28 10.78
C GLY A 184 -14.91 11.13 10.21
N GLU A 185 -13.67 10.64 10.27
CA GLU A 185 -12.54 11.30 9.62
C GLU A 185 -12.54 11.05 8.11
N THR A 186 -11.99 12.00 7.35
CA THR A 186 -11.80 11.82 5.90
C THR A 186 -10.87 10.63 5.62
N ILE A 187 -11.31 9.78 4.70
CA ILE A 187 -10.56 8.62 4.22
C ILE A 187 -9.90 8.97 2.89
N VAL A 188 -8.59 8.82 2.82
CA VAL A 188 -7.81 9.06 1.61
C VAL A 188 -7.27 7.73 1.07
N ILE A 189 -7.73 7.33 -0.10
CA ILE A 189 -7.13 6.24 -0.87
C ILE A 189 -5.89 6.82 -1.55
N GLY A 190 -4.71 6.48 -1.03
CA GLY A 190 -3.46 6.98 -1.56
C GLY A 190 -3.12 6.45 -2.97
N PRO A 191 -2.15 7.04 -3.67
CA PRO A 191 -1.81 6.68 -5.05
C PRO A 191 -1.03 5.35 -5.12
N SER A 192 -1.64 4.30 -4.60
CA SER A 192 -1.18 2.92 -4.64
C SER A 192 -1.91 2.14 -5.74
N ASN A 193 -1.36 0.98 -6.12
CA ASN A 193 -1.96 0.12 -7.14
C ASN A 193 -3.43 -0.21 -6.80
N PRO A 194 -4.40 0.16 -7.66
CA PRO A 194 -5.82 -0.03 -7.36
C PRO A 194 -6.21 -1.51 -7.28
N ILE A 195 -5.46 -2.40 -7.91
CA ILE A 195 -5.77 -3.83 -7.98
C ILE A 195 -5.14 -4.59 -6.82
N THR A 196 -3.80 -4.57 -6.69
CA THR A 196 -3.10 -5.46 -5.75
C THR A 196 -2.75 -4.80 -4.41
N SER A 197 -2.83 -3.48 -4.30
CA SER A 197 -2.58 -2.78 -3.02
C SER A 197 -3.87 -2.31 -2.34
N ILE A 198 -4.76 -1.64 -3.07
CA ILE A 198 -6.03 -1.15 -2.53
C ILE A 198 -7.13 -2.22 -2.66
N GLY A 199 -7.10 -2.99 -3.77
CA GLY A 199 -8.09 -4.04 -4.04
C GLY A 199 -8.31 -5.02 -2.89
N PRO A 200 -7.26 -5.60 -2.27
CA PRO A 200 -7.43 -6.50 -1.13
C PRO A 200 -8.12 -5.85 0.08
N ILE A 201 -7.81 -4.59 0.39
CA ILE A 201 -8.47 -3.85 1.47
C ILE A 201 -9.96 -3.71 1.16
N LEU A 202 -10.30 -3.32 -0.07
CA LEU A 202 -11.69 -3.13 -0.51
C LEU A 202 -12.47 -4.45 -0.67
N ALA A 203 -11.77 -5.57 -0.80
CA ALA A 203 -12.38 -6.89 -0.94
C ALA A 203 -12.78 -7.50 0.42
N LEU A 204 -12.28 -6.99 1.54
CA LEU A 204 -12.72 -7.42 2.87
C LEU A 204 -14.20 -7.10 3.09
N GLU A 205 -14.90 -8.05 3.71
CA GLU A 205 -16.34 -7.93 4.01
C GLU A 205 -16.63 -6.65 4.82
N GLY A 206 -17.61 -5.86 4.37
CA GLY A 206 -18.10 -4.67 5.06
C GLY A 206 -17.32 -3.38 4.78
N ILE A 207 -16.13 -3.44 4.20
CA ILE A 207 -15.32 -2.22 3.95
C ILE A 207 -16.02 -1.26 3.00
N LYS A 208 -16.51 -1.73 1.86
CA LYS A 208 -17.20 -0.84 0.88
C LYS A 208 -18.48 -0.23 1.45
N GLU A 209 -19.18 -0.96 2.30
CA GLU A 209 -20.40 -0.47 2.97
C GLU A 209 -20.10 0.67 3.96
N VAL A 210 -18.95 0.62 4.62
CA VAL A 210 -18.49 1.71 5.50
C VAL A 210 -18.04 2.89 4.64
N LEU A 211 -17.25 2.66 3.58
CA LEU A 211 -16.78 3.73 2.69
C LEU A 211 -17.94 4.52 2.04
N LYS A 212 -19.05 3.87 1.69
CA LYS A 212 -20.24 4.55 1.16
C LYS A 212 -20.89 5.56 2.11
N LYS A 213 -20.52 5.54 3.39
CA LYS A 213 -21.05 6.43 4.42
C LYS A 213 -20.03 7.45 4.91
N ALA A 214 -18.78 7.32 4.48
CA ALA A 214 -17.67 8.17 4.85
C ALA A 214 -17.39 9.22 3.77
N HIS A 215 -16.62 10.25 4.10
CA HIS A 215 -16.05 11.14 3.08
C HIS A 215 -14.76 10.54 2.53
N VAL A 216 -14.77 10.17 1.23
CA VAL A 216 -13.68 9.43 0.59
C VAL A 216 -13.04 10.23 -0.54
N ILE A 217 -11.74 10.41 -0.44
CA ILE A 217 -10.88 11.00 -1.47
C ILE A 217 -10.00 9.91 -2.06
N ALA A 218 -9.86 9.83 -3.38
CA ALA A 218 -8.88 8.94 -4.00
C ALA A 218 -7.91 9.70 -4.91
N ILE A 219 -6.67 9.20 -4.96
CA ILE A 219 -5.59 9.77 -5.75
C ILE A 219 -5.16 8.74 -6.81
N SER A 220 -5.11 9.16 -8.06
CA SER A 220 -4.67 8.29 -9.15
C SER A 220 -3.17 7.95 -9.04
N PRO A 221 -2.79 6.67 -9.14
CA PRO A 221 -1.40 6.25 -9.35
C PRO A 221 -0.99 6.26 -10.82
N ILE A 222 -1.86 6.66 -11.73
CA ILE A 222 -1.61 6.72 -13.18
C ILE A 222 -1.33 8.18 -13.55
N VAL A 223 -0.34 8.40 -14.41
CA VAL A 223 -0.02 9.70 -15.01
C VAL A 223 0.03 9.50 -16.53
N GLY A 224 -0.79 10.24 -17.25
CA GLY A 224 -1.04 9.94 -18.66
C GLY A 224 -1.73 8.57 -18.80
N ASN A 225 -1.08 7.63 -19.45
CA ASN A 225 -1.59 6.26 -19.65
C ASN A 225 -0.65 5.21 -19.03
N GLU A 226 0.19 5.61 -18.07
CA GLU A 226 1.16 4.71 -17.46
C GLU A 226 1.14 4.84 -15.92
N PRO A 227 1.32 3.74 -15.18
CA PRO A 227 1.49 3.80 -13.74
C PRO A 227 2.80 4.50 -13.39
N VAL A 228 2.79 5.32 -12.35
CA VAL A 228 3.99 5.98 -11.81
C VAL A 228 5.00 4.94 -11.32
N SER A 229 4.53 3.79 -10.83
CA SER A 229 5.37 2.68 -10.39
C SER A 229 4.61 1.36 -10.41
N GLY A 230 5.35 0.25 -10.45
CA GLY A 230 4.81 -1.09 -10.30
C GLY A 230 3.99 -1.61 -11.49
N PRO A 231 3.34 -2.77 -11.32
CA PRO A 231 2.66 -3.50 -12.40
C PRO A 231 1.18 -3.10 -12.60
N ALA A 232 0.70 -2.01 -12.02
CA ALA A 232 -0.72 -1.63 -12.02
C ALA A 232 -1.35 -1.68 -13.42
N GLY A 233 -0.67 -1.17 -14.44
CA GLY A 233 -1.18 -1.18 -15.82
C GLY A 233 -1.37 -2.58 -16.41
N LYS A 234 -0.53 -3.58 -16.04
CA LYS A 234 -0.74 -4.97 -16.45
C LYS A 234 -1.99 -5.57 -15.80
N PHE A 235 -2.16 -5.34 -14.52
CA PHE A 235 -3.30 -5.86 -13.76
C PHE A 235 -4.62 -5.21 -14.19
N MET A 236 -4.61 -3.90 -14.42
CA MET A 236 -5.78 -3.19 -14.95
C MET A 236 -6.21 -3.78 -16.31
N ARG A 237 -5.26 -4.00 -17.24
CA ARG A 237 -5.56 -4.63 -18.53
C ARG A 237 -6.11 -6.04 -18.41
N ALA A 238 -5.52 -6.87 -17.53
CA ALA A 238 -5.99 -8.25 -17.32
C ALA A 238 -7.45 -8.29 -16.83
N LEU A 239 -7.86 -7.31 -16.03
CA LEU A 239 -9.23 -7.17 -15.54
C LEU A 239 -10.14 -6.36 -16.49
N GLY A 240 -9.69 -6.05 -17.71
CA GLY A 240 -10.49 -5.31 -18.69
C GLY A 240 -10.68 -3.83 -18.36
N LEU A 241 -9.86 -3.27 -17.47
CA LEU A 241 -9.90 -1.87 -17.08
C LEU A 241 -8.99 -1.03 -17.99
N GLU A 242 -9.38 0.20 -18.26
CA GLU A 242 -8.55 1.17 -18.94
C GLU A 242 -7.33 1.55 -18.08
N VAL A 243 -6.13 1.57 -18.68
CA VAL A 243 -4.91 2.03 -17.99
C VAL A 243 -4.86 3.55 -18.07
N SER A 244 -5.64 4.20 -17.22
CA SER A 244 -5.79 5.65 -17.15
C SER A 244 -6.31 6.06 -15.77
N SER A 245 -6.24 7.33 -15.45
CA SER A 245 -6.89 7.86 -14.24
C SER A 245 -8.41 7.63 -14.26
N ARG A 246 -9.05 7.59 -15.44
CA ARG A 246 -10.47 7.23 -15.57
C ARG A 246 -10.72 5.79 -15.12
N GLY A 247 -9.90 4.83 -15.56
CA GLY A 247 -10.01 3.44 -15.12
C GLY A 247 -9.79 3.26 -13.62
N VAL A 248 -8.91 4.07 -13.01
CA VAL A 248 -8.75 4.09 -11.53
C VAL A 248 -10.00 4.62 -10.84
N LEU A 249 -10.58 5.73 -11.32
CA LEU A 249 -11.83 6.27 -10.80
C LEU A 249 -12.94 5.21 -10.85
N ASP A 250 -13.05 4.47 -11.94
CA ASP A 250 -14.06 3.42 -12.10
C ASP A 250 -13.93 2.28 -11.06
N CYS A 251 -12.73 2.06 -10.49
CA CYS A 251 -12.54 1.12 -9.38
C CYS A 251 -13.20 1.59 -8.08
N TYR A 252 -13.42 2.89 -7.89
CA TYR A 252 -13.83 3.51 -6.63
C TYR A 252 -15.16 4.27 -6.71
N LYS A 253 -15.75 4.44 -7.88
CA LYS A 253 -16.90 5.32 -8.16
C LYS A 253 -18.12 5.12 -7.26
N ASP A 254 -18.30 3.93 -6.67
CA ASP A 254 -19.50 3.61 -5.87
C ASP A 254 -19.50 4.27 -4.49
N PHE A 255 -18.36 4.81 -4.04
CA PHE A 255 -18.20 5.39 -2.71
C PHE A 255 -17.29 6.63 -2.66
N LEU A 256 -16.95 7.21 -3.81
CA LEU A 256 -15.97 8.29 -3.91
C LEU A 256 -16.65 9.66 -3.93
N ASP A 257 -16.16 10.61 -3.11
CA ASP A 257 -16.62 12.01 -3.10
C ASP A 257 -15.68 12.92 -3.90
N LEU A 258 -14.39 12.67 -3.85
CA LEU A 258 -13.39 13.48 -4.57
C LEU A 258 -12.32 12.58 -5.21
N PHE A 259 -12.02 12.82 -6.47
CA PHE A 259 -10.93 12.18 -7.20
C PHE A 259 -9.86 13.18 -7.62
N ILE A 260 -8.60 12.84 -7.34
CA ILE A 260 -7.44 13.66 -7.72
C ILE A 260 -6.64 12.92 -8.78
N HIS A 261 -6.42 13.57 -9.93
CA HIS A 261 -5.55 13.03 -10.97
C HIS A 261 -4.50 14.04 -11.44
N ASP A 262 -3.51 13.56 -12.19
CA ASP A 262 -2.34 14.38 -12.51
C ASP A 262 -2.64 15.43 -13.58
N ILE A 263 -2.03 16.60 -13.43
CA ILE A 263 -2.12 17.69 -14.42
C ILE A 263 -1.55 17.33 -15.79
N ARG A 264 -0.72 16.27 -15.88
CA ARG A 264 -0.14 15.74 -17.11
C ARG A 264 -1.08 14.80 -17.87
N ASP A 265 -2.20 14.44 -17.26
CA ASP A 265 -3.25 13.72 -17.99
C ASP A 265 -3.80 14.61 -19.10
N GLY A 266 -3.66 14.18 -20.34
CA GLY A 266 -4.00 14.95 -21.55
C GLY A 266 -5.50 15.14 -21.78
N TYR A 267 -6.35 14.81 -20.78
CA TYR A 267 -7.81 14.82 -20.85
C TYR A 267 -8.43 15.32 -19.55
N GLU A 268 -9.67 15.76 -19.63
CA GLU A 268 -10.49 16.07 -18.47
C GLU A 268 -11.34 14.85 -18.10
N ILE A 269 -11.50 14.63 -16.80
CA ILE A 269 -12.41 13.61 -16.27
C ILE A 269 -13.63 14.34 -15.72
N GLU A 270 -14.76 14.14 -16.37
CA GLU A 270 -16.05 14.58 -15.83
C GLU A 270 -16.76 13.37 -15.23
N ASP A 271 -17.20 13.49 -13.99
CA ASP A 271 -18.02 12.49 -13.31
C ASP A 271 -19.20 13.16 -12.61
N LYS A 272 -20.35 12.45 -12.54
CA LYS A 272 -21.58 12.98 -11.93
C LYS A 272 -21.72 12.58 -10.47
N THR A 273 -20.92 11.62 -10.03
CA THR A 273 -21.01 11.01 -8.68
C THR A 273 -19.97 11.58 -7.73
N CYS A 274 -18.85 12.05 -8.24
CA CYS A 274 -17.79 12.64 -7.42
C CYS A 274 -17.21 13.91 -8.03
N ARG A 275 -16.67 14.77 -7.20
CA ARG A 275 -15.87 15.93 -7.64
C ARG A 275 -14.53 15.43 -8.19
N VAL A 276 -14.06 16.00 -9.29
CA VAL A 276 -12.75 15.67 -9.86
C VAL A 276 -11.89 16.93 -9.90
N ILE A 277 -10.63 16.82 -9.49
CA ILE A 277 -9.65 17.90 -9.56
C ILE A 277 -8.32 17.41 -10.17
N LYS A 278 -7.63 18.32 -10.85
CA LYS A 278 -6.26 18.10 -11.34
C LYS A 278 -5.25 18.73 -10.40
N ALA A 279 -4.16 18.00 -10.12
CA ALA A 279 -3.05 18.48 -9.32
C ALA A 279 -1.71 17.90 -9.80
N ASP A 280 -0.58 18.47 -9.40
CA ASP A 280 0.72 17.83 -9.59
C ASP A 280 0.89 16.71 -8.56
N THR A 281 0.56 15.47 -8.96
CA THR A 281 0.61 14.29 -8.08
C THR A 281 1.99 13.62 -8.03
N MET A 282 2.98 14.15 -8.78
CA MET A 282 4.31 13.56 -8.88
C MET A 282 5.19 13.93 -7.68
N MET A 283 5.25 13.07 -6.69
CA MET A 283 6.05 13.20 -5.47
C MET A 283 7.49 12.70 -5.68
N THR A 284 8.24 13.37 -6.57
CA THR A 284 9.61 12.99 -6.93
C THR A 284 10.67 13.58 -6.01
N THR A 285 10.32 14.58 -5.22
CA THR A 285 11.17 15.17 -4.19
C THR A 285 10.36 15.38 -2.92
N PHE A 286 11.07 15.59 -1.82
CA PHE A 286 10.47 15.88 -0.53
C PHE A 286 9.55 17.12 -0.56
N GLU A 287 9.99 18.20 -1.22
CA GLU A 287 9.22 19.44 -1.35
C GLU A 287 7.93 19.23 -2.16
N ARG A 288 7.99 18.40 -3.23
CA ARG A 288 6.81 18.07 -4.02
C ARG A 288 5.83 17.19 -3.24
N ALA A 289 6.35 16.23 -2.49
CA ALA A 289 5.51 15.40 -1.61
C ALA A 289 4.80 16.26 -0.56
N LYS A 290 5.52 17.23 0.06
CA LYS A 290 4.94 18.18 1.00
C LYS A 290 3.87 19.06 0.35
N ALA A 291 4.17 19.69 -0.79
CA ALA A 291 3.22 20.54 -1.51
C ALA A 291 1.94 19.79 -1.92
N PHE A 292 2.09 18.54 -2.36
CA PHE A 292 0.92 17.70 -2.67
C PHE A 292 0.15 17.28 -1.42
N ALA A 293 0.85 16.98 -0.32
CA ALA A 293 0.22 16.70 0.97
C ALA A 293 -0.57 17.89 1.52
N GLU A 294 -0.06 19.13 1.35
CA GLU A 294 -0.78 20.37 1.71
C GLU A 294 -2.12 20.48 0.95
N LEU A 295 -2.12 20.19 -0.36
CA LEU A 295 -3.36 20.15 -1.14
C LEU A 295 -4.33 19.07 -0.63
N VAL A 296 -3.83 17.84 -0.42
CA VAL A 296 -4.67 16.72 0.06
C VAL A 296 -5.27 17.06 1.42
N TYR A 297 -4.48 17.64 2.31
CA TYR A 297 -4.95 18.08 3.63
C TYR A 297 -6.02 19.19 3.52
N GLU A 298 -5.80 20.18 2.67
CA GLU A 298 -6.78 21.26 2.45
C GLU A 298 -8.13 20.72 1.93
N VAL A 299 -8.10 19.87 0.89
CA VAL A 299 -9.36 19.33 0.32
C VAL A 299 -10.03 18.29 1.21
N SER A 300 -9.33 17.72 2.18
CA SER A 300 -9.91 16.78 3.14
C SER A 300 -10.68 17.47 4.27
N HIS A 301 -10.57 18.81 4.39
CA HIS A 301 -11.23 19.62 5.42
C HIS A 301 -12.26 20.59 4.84
N ASN A 302 -12.44 20.63 3.53
CA ASN A 302 -13.43 21.45 2.80
C ASN A 302 -14.59 20.58 2.27
#